data_5bf0f25981fddbae1135692495c188e1
#
_entry.id   5bf0f25981fddbae1135692495c188e1
#
_cell.length_a   1.000
_cell.length_b   1.000
_cell.length_c   1.000
_cell.angle_alpha   90.00
_cell.angle_beta   90.00
_cell.angle_gamma   90.00
#
_symmetry.space_group_name_H-M   'P 1'
#
loop_
_entity.id
_entity.type
_entity.pdbx_description
1 polymer ?
#
loop_
_entity_poly.entity_id
_entity_poly.type
_entity_poly.pdbx_seq_one_letter_code
_entity_poly.pdbx_strand_id
1 'polypeptide(L)'
;GTIWVLLQNAANVGLIGGLMVGSGRADVFFGLISPHGLLELTAVFVAAGVGLRMGWSWVDPGPLPRSRALAASGREAITVALGLVVVLAVSGVIEAFVTPSPLPTWARVGIGVLAEAAFLTYVIRFGRRAVRTGETGDLDVGLREDVAPVS
;
A
#
# COMPACT_ATOMS: atom_id res chain seq x y z
N GLY A 1 8.38 -9.72 -10.68
CA GLY A 1 8.23 -9.40 -9.26
C GLY A 1 6.81 -9.02 -8.87
N THR A 2 6.39 -7.77 -9.08
CA THR A 2 5.11 -7.22 -8.55
C THR A 2 3.88 -8.02 -8.94
N ILE A 3 3.74 -8.36 -10.23
CA ILE A 3 2.59 -9.15 -10.74
C ILE A 3 2.53 -10.52 -10.07
N TRP A 4 3.68 -11.18 -9.87
CA TRP A 4 3.74 -12.47 -9.21
C TRP A 4 3.25 -12.39 -7.76
N VAL A 5 3.69 -11.38 -7.02
CA VAL A 5 3.25 -11.17 -5.63
C VAL A 5 1.75 -10.91 -5.54
N LEU A 6 1.18 -10.11 -6.46
CA LEU A 6 -0.27 -9.87 -6.53
C LEU A 6 -1.05 -11.15 -6.82
N LEU A 7 -0.59 -11.98 -7.75
CA LEU A 7 -1.22 -13.26 -8.05
C LEU A 7 -1.20 -14.21 -6.86
N GLN A 8 -0.07 -14.28 -6.14
CA GLN A 8 0.05 -15.10 -4.93
C GLN A 8 -0.89 -14.63 -3.83
N ASN A 9 -0.98 -13.32 -3.58
CA ASN A 9 -1.92 -12.77 -2.60
C ASN A 9 -3.37 -13.08 -3.00
N ALA A 10 -3.75 -12.82 -4.26
CA ALA A 10 -5.09 -13.10 -4.75
C ALA A 10 -5.44 -14.60 -4.64
N ALA A 11 -4.50 -15.49 -4.98
CA ALA A 11 -4.69 -16.93 -4.88
C ALA A 11 -4.89 -17.38 -3.43
N ASN A 12 -4.09 -16.87 -2.48
CA ASN A 12 -4.21 -17.21 -1.06
C ASN A 12 -5.55 -16.77 -0.48
N VAL A 13 -5.93 -15.51 -0.68
CA VAL A 13 -7.22 -14.99 -0.20
C VAL A 13 -8.39 -15.70 -0.88
N GLY A 14 -8.29 -15.92 -2.20
CA GLY A 14 -9.30 -16.61 -2.98
C GLY A 14 -9.49 -18.08 -2.56
N LEU A 15 -8.41 -18.79 -2.29
CA LEU A 15 -8.46 -20.19 -1.84
C LEU A 15 -9.12 -20.31 -0.47
N ILE A 16 -8.66 -19.53 0.51
CA ILE A 16 -9.20 -19.57 1.87
C ILE A 16 -10.65 -19.10 1.89
N GLY A 17 -10.95 -17.99 1.20
CA GLY A 17 -12.29 -17.47 1.08
C GLY A 17 -13.24 -18.45 0.38
N GLY A 18 -12.80 -19.05 -0.72
CA GLY A 18 -13.58 -20.06 -1.46
C GLY A 18 -13.91 -21.29 -0.60
N LEU A 19 -12.94 -21.81 0.15
CA LEU A 19 -13.16 -22.94 1.07
C LEU A 19 -14.13 -22.58 2.20
N MET A 20 -14.01 -21.40 2.80
CA MET A 20 -14.91 -20.99 3.89
C MET A 20 -16.31 -20.69 3.38
N VAL A 21 -16.47 -20.03 2.24
CA VAL A 21 -17.77 -19.77 1.61
C VAL A 21 -18.42 -21.10 1.18
N GLY A 22 -17.67 -21.99 0.55
CA GLY A 22 -18.14 -23.31 0.15
C GLY A 22 -18.57 -24.20 1.33
N SER A 23 -18.00 -23.95 2.52
CA SER A 23 -18.39 -24.61 3.78
C SER A 23 -19.55 -23.91 4.52
N GLY A 24 -20.19 -22.91 3.92
CA GLY A 24 -21.27 -22.14 4.54
C GLY A 24 -20.81 -21.17 5.66
N ARG A 25 -19.51 -20.84 5.73
CA ARG A 25 -18.89 -20.02 6.78
C ARG A 25 -18.45 -18.64 6.26
N ALA A 26 -19.18 -18.10 5.30
CA ALA A 26 -18.89 -16.80 4.71
C ALA A 26 -18.90 -15.65 5.73
N ASP A 27 -19.84 -15.67 6.66
CA ASP A 27 -19.96 -14.70 7.76
C ASP A 27 -18.72 -14.67 8.66
N VAL A 28 -18.18 -15.86 8.97
CA VAL A 28 -16.94 -15.98 9.74
C VAL A 28 -15.76 -15.43 8.96
N PHE A 29 -15.64 -15.77 7.69
CA PHE A 29 -14.56 -15.30 6.84
C PHE A 29 -14.55 -13.75 6.76
N PHE A 30 -15.67 -13.15 6.39
CA PHE A 30 -15.77 -11.69 6.29
C PHE A 30 -15.65 -11.00 7.66
N GLY A 31 -16.18 -11.60 8.72
CA GLY A 31 -16.07 -11.08 10.08
C GLY A 31 -14.65 -11.07 10.63
N LEU A 32 -13.80 -11.99 10.18
CA LEU A 32 -12.39 -12.07 10.58
C LEU A 32 -11.50 -11.16 9.70
N ILE A 33 -11.69 -11.15 8.39
CA ILE A 33 -10.78 -10.44 7.47
C ILE A 33 -11.10 -8.95 7.37
N SER A 34 -12.38 -8.54 7.46
CA SER A 34 -12.77 -7.15 7.20
C SER A 34 -12.19 -6.12 8.18
N PRO A 35 -12.01 -6.40 9.48
CA PRO A 35 -11.50 -5.40 10.42
C PRO A 35 -10.11 -4.84 10.08
N HIS A 36 -9.21 -5.67 9.57
CA HIS A 36 -7.84 -5.29 9.22
C HIS A 36 -7.57 -5.39 7.71
N GLY A 37 -8.20 -6.34 7.03
CA GLY A 37 -7.92 -6.68 5.65
C GLY A 37 -8.19 -5.55 4.65
N LEU A 38 -9.07 -4.60 4.95
CA LEU A 38 -9.30 -3.41 4.11
C LEU A 38 -8.02 -2.59 3.98
N LEU A 39 -7.38 -2.26 5.11
CA LEU A 39 -6.10 -1.53 5.14
C LEU A 39 -4.99 -2.30 4.44
N GLU A 40 -4.90 -3.61 4.66
CA GLU A 40 -3.87 -4.45 4.05
C GLU A 40 -4.03 -4.55 2.53
N LEU A 41 -5.24 -4.77 2.03
CA LEU A 41 -5.51 -4.81 0.60
C LEU A 41 -5.18 -3.47 -0.06
N THR A 42 -5.58 -2.37 0.56
CA THR A 42 -5.24 -1.03 0.03
C THR A 42 -3.73 -0.80 0.05
N ALA A 43 -3.03 -1.20 1.11
CA ALA A 43 -1.57 -1.13 1.18
C ALA A 43 -0.90 -1.98 0.08
N VAL A 44 -1.42 -3.19 -0.19
CA VAL A 44 -0.94 -4.05 -1.28
C VAL A 44 -1.14 -3.39 -2.64
N PHE A 45 -2.30 -2.77 -2.90
CA PHE A 45 -2.55 -2.06 -4.17
C PHE A 45 -1.64 -0.84 -4.34
N VAL A 46 -1.41 -0.07 -3.28
CA VAL A 46 -0.47 1.07 -3.32
C VAL A 46 0.95 0.58 -3.59
N ALA A 47 1.42 -0.44 -2.88
CA ALA A 47 2.74 -1.03 -3.10
C ALA A 47 2.90 -1.59 -4.52
N ALA A 48 1.85 -2.22 -5.05
CA ALA A 48 1.84 -2.74 -6.41
C ALA A 48 1.93 -1.62 -7.45
N GLY A 49 1.18 -0.54 -7.28
CA GLY A 49 1.24 0.64 -8.16
C GLY A 49 2.64 1.24 -8.21
N VAL A 50 3.27 1.42 -7.05
CA VAL A 50 4.64 1.92 -6.95
C VAL A 50 5.64 0.95 -7.59
N GLY A 51 5.51 -0.35 -7.35
CA GLY A 51 6.37 -1.37 -7.95
C GLY A 51 6.23 -1.45 -9.47
N LEU A 52 5.02 -1.28 -10.01
CA LEU A 52 4.78 -1.22 -11.46
C LEU A 52 5.38 0.05 -12.06
N ARG A 53 5.21 1.20 -11.42
CA ARG A 53 5.81 2.47 -11.85
C ARG A 53 7.34 2.39 -11.89
N MET A 54 7.94 1.82 -10.85
CA MET A 54 9.39 1.60 -10.80
C MET A 54 9.85 0.66 -11.93
N GLY A 55 9.10 -0.42 -12.19
CA GLY A 55 9.38 -1.32 -13.32
C GLY A 55 9.24 -0.61 -14.67
N TRP A 56 8.24 0.27 -14.81
CA TRP A 56 8.02 1.05 -16.03
C TRP A 56 9.13 2.06 -16.31
N SER A 57 9.71 2.67 -15.28
CA SER A 57 10.82 3.62 -15.43
C SER A 57 12.08 2.99 -16.06
N TRP A 58 12.20 1.66 -16.05
CA TRP A 58 13.23 0.93 -16.78
C TRP A 58 12.93 0.80 -18.27
N VAL A 59 11.66 0.64 -18.63
CA VAL A 59 11.18 0.47 -20.02
C VAL A 59 11.14 1.83 -20.72
N ASP A 60 10.55 2.82 -20.08
CA ASP A 60 10.42 4.18 -20.57
C ASP A 60 10.96 5.18 -19.53
N PRO A 61 12.27 5.48 -19.56
CA PRO A 61 12.92 6.37 -18.60
C PRO A 61 12.67 7.85 -18.88
N GLY A 62 11.95 8.21 -19.97
CA GLY A 62 11.80 9.59 -20.42
C GLY A 62 13.13 10.22 -20.82
N PRO A 63 13.37 11.50 -20.46
CA PRO A 63 14.61 12.21 -20.84
C PRO A 63 15.84 11.81 -20.01
N LEU A 64 15.68 10.94 -19.00
CA LEU A 64 16.76 10.53 -18.11
C LEU A 64 17.43 9.22 -18.56
N PRO A 65 18.73 9.01 -18.27
CA PRO A 65 19.32 7.69 -18.35
C PRO A 65 18.57 6.68 -17.48
N ARG A 66 18.46 5.42 -17.94
CA ARG A 66 17.73 4.35 -17.23
C ARG A 66 18.11 4.22 -15.74
N SER A 67 19.42 4.28 -15.45
CA SER A 67 19.93 4.21 -14.07
C SER A 67 19.40 5.34 -13.18
N ARG A 68 19.36 6.56 -13.70
CA ARG A 68 18.85 7.73 -12.97
C ARG A 68 17.34 7.69 -12.82
N ALA A 69 16.61 7.31 -13.85
CA ALA A 69 15.16 7.13 -13.78
C ALA A 69 14.77 6.07 -12.74
N LEU A 70 15.49 4.94 -12.72
CA LEU A 70 15.29 3.87 -11.74
C LEU A 70 15.64 4.33 -10.32
N ALA A 71 16.75 5.07 -10.14
CA ALA A 71 17.14 5.60 -8.83
C ALA A 71 16.11 6.60 -8.29
N ALA A 72 15.57 7.49 -9.13
CA ALA A 72 14.51 8.42 -8.74
C ALA A 72 13.24 7.66 -8.30
N SER A 73 12.76 6.74 -9.13
CA SER A 73 11.59 5.90 -8.80
C SER A 73 11.83 5.03 -7.56
N GLY A 74 13.06 4.58 -7.32
CA GLY A 74 13.43 3.83 -6.14
C GLY A 74 13.33 4.65 -4.85
N ARG A 75 13.79 5.91 -4.86
CA ARG A 75 13.64 6.82 -3.71
C ARG A 75 12.18 7.09 -3.37
N GLU A 76 11.35 7.36 -4.40
CA GLU A 76 9.90 7.49 -4.21
C GLU A 76 9.28 6.20 -3.62
N ALA A 77 9.69 5.04 -4.12
CA ALA A 77 9.23 3.74 -3.64
C ALA A 77 9.57 3.52 -2.16
N ILE A 78 10.78 3.90 -1.72
CA ILE A 78 11.18 3.79 -0.31
C ILE A 78 10.31 4.71 0.57
N THR A 79 10.05 5.93 0.15
CA THR A 79 9.20 6.87 0.89
C THR A 79 7.79 6.31 1.08
N VAL A 80 7.20 5.77 0.02
CA VAL A 80 5.88 5.12 0.10
C VAL A 80 5.93 3.87 0.99
N ALA A 81 6.97 3.04 0.85
CA ALA A 81 7.13 1.83 1.67
C ALA A 81 7.19 2.14 3.16
N LEU A 82 7.91 3.20 3.58
CA LEU A 82 7.95 3.65 4.97
C LEU A 82 6.56 4.08 5.47
N GLY A 83 5.78 4.77 4.63
CA GLY A 83 4.38 5.10 4.95
C GLY A 83 3.51 3.84 5.11
N LEU A 84 3.68 2.86 4.22
CA LEU A 84 2.94 1.59 4.28
C LEU A 84 3.29 0.75 5.51
N VAL A 85 4.54 0.82 6.02
CA VAL A 85 4.91 0.16 7.28
C VAL A 85 4.05 0.67 8.44
N VAL A 86 3.80 1.98 8.50
CA VAL A 86 2.91 2.56 9.53
C VAL A 86 1.47 2.06 9.36
N VAL A 87 0.96 2.04 8.13
CA VAL A 87 -0.40 1.54 7.84
C VAL A 87 -0.54 0.07 8.22
N LEU A 88 0.43 -0.76 7.86
CA LEU A 88 0.43 -2.19 8.21
C LEU A 88 0.60 -2.41 9.72
N ALA A 89 1.35 -1.56 10.42
CA ALA A 89 1.43 -1.61 11.88
C ALA A 89 0.07 -1.32 12.54
N VAL A 90 -0.67 -0.33 12.03
CA VAL A 90 -2.05 -0.05 12.48
C VAL A 90 -2.97 -1.24 12.19
N SER A 91 -2.87 -1.82 10.99
CA SER A 91 -3.62 -3.04 10.63
C SER A 91 -3.31 -4.19 11.58
N GLY A 92 -2.04 -4.43 11.90
CA GLY A 92 -1.61 -5.48 12.84
C GLY A 92 -2.13 -5.25 14.26
N VAL A 93 -2.22 -3.99 14.73
CA VAL A 93 -2.86 -3.66 16.02
C VAL A 93 -4.36 -3.99 15.97
N ILE A 94 -5.05 -3.65 14.91
CA ILE A 94 -6.47 -4.00 14.74
C ILE A 94 -6.64 -5.53 14.72
N GLU A 95 -5.79 -6.24 13.99
CA GLU A 95 -5.80 -7.70 13.94
C GLU A 95 -5.58 -8.31 15.34
N ALA A 96 -4.57 -7.85 16.07
CA ALA A 96 -4.18 -8.42 17.35
C ALA A 96 -5.19 -8.15 18.48
N PHE A 97 -5.85 -7.00 18.48
CA PHE A 97 -6.69 -6.56 19.60
C PHE A 97 -8.18 -6.49 19.27
N VAL A 98 -8.55 -6.09 18.05
CA VAL A 98 -9.96 -5.91 17.68
C VAL A 98 -10.54 -7.21 17.13
N THR A 99 -9.81 -7.90 16.27
CA THR A 99 -10.30 -9.15 15.64
C THR A 99 -10.68 -10.24 16.65
N PRO A 100 -9.87 -10.54 17.69
CA PRO A 100 -10.20 -11.56 18.70
C PRO A 100 -11.11 -11.02 19.82
N SER A 101 -11.45 -9.75 19.84
CA SER A 101 -12.24 -9.14 20.92
C SER A 101 -13.67 -9.67 20.97
N PRO A 102 -14.33 -9.60 22.13
CA PRO A 102 -15.74 -10.02 22.30
C PRO A 102 -16.73 -9.04 21.66
N LEU A 103 -16.25 -8.02 20.94
CA LEU A 103 -17.09 -7.07 20.23
C LEU A 103 -17.95 -7.77 19.17
N PRO A 104 -19.19 -7.34 18.96
CA PRO A 104 -20.03 -7.85 17.90
C PRO A 104 -19.39 -7.57 16.52
N THR A 105 -19.63 -8.45 15.55
CA THR A 105 -19.01 -8.39 14.21
C THR A 105 -19.15 -7.00 13.55
N TRP A 106 -20.33 -6.37 13.67
CA TRP A 106 -20.54 -5.03 13.11
C TRP A 106 -19.62 -3.96 13.69
N ALA A 107 -19.29 -4.05 15.00
CA ALA A 107 -18.39 -3.09 15.65
C ALA A 107 -16.93 -3.32 15.19
N ARG A 108 -16.49 -4.57 15.09
CA ARG A 108 -15.16 -4.92 14.57
C ARG A 108 -14.98 -4.46 13.13
N VAL A 109 -15.96 -4.75 12.26
CA VAL A 109 -15.96 -4.28 10.86
C VAL A 109 -16.01 -2.75 10.80
N GLY A 110 -16.83 -2.11 11.65
CA GLY A 110 -16.93 -0.65 11.74
C GLY A 110 -15.59 0.02 12.08
N ILE A 111 -14.80 -0.55 12.99
CA ILE A 111 -13.45 -0.05 13.30
C ILE A 111 -12.55 -0.15 12.07
N GLY A 112 -12.57 -1.27 11.34
CA GLY A 112 -11.79 -1.42 10.11
C GLY A 112 -12.19 -0.42 9.03
N VAL A 113 -13.48 -0.23 8.81
CA VAL A 113 -14.00 0.77 7.85
C VAL A 113 -13.58 2.20 8.23
N LEU A 114 -13.63 2.55 9.52
CA LEU A 114 -13.18 3.86 9.99
C LEU A 114 -11.68 4.06 9.79
N ALA A 115 -10.87 3.05 10.08
CA ALA A 115 -9.43 3.10 9.85
C ALA A 115 -9.09 3.26 8.37
N GLU A 116 -9.76 2.52 7.49
CA GLU A 116 -9.63 2.65 6.03
C GLU A 116 -10.07 4.03 5.55
N ALA A 117 -11.22 4.52 6.00
CA ALA A 117 -11.71 5.86 5.65
C ALA A 117 -10.75 6.97 6.10
N ALA A 118 -10.15 6.85 7.28
CA ALA A 118 -9.13 7.77 7.77
C ALA A 118 -7.88 7.74 6.88
N PHE A 119 -7.40 6.54 6.53
CA PHE A 119 -6.25 6.36 5.64
C PHE A 119 -6.51 6.94 4.25
N LEU A 120 -7.63 6.61 3.62
CA LEU A 120 -8.00 7.15 2.31
C LEU A 120 -8.17 8.67 2.35
N THR A 121 -8.77 9.21 3.40
CA THR A 121 -8.90 10.66 3.59
C THR A 121 -7.53 11.33 3.68
N TYR A 122 -6.61 10.73 4.45
CA TYR A 122 -5.23 11.19 4.55
C TYR A 122 -4.57 11.21 3.16
N VAL A 123 -4.58 10.09 2.45
CA VAL A 123 -3.95 9.94 1.12
C VAL A 123 -4.53 10.94 0.12
N ILE A 124 -5.86 11.08 0.08
CA ILE A 124 -6.52 11.98 -0.88
C ILE A 124 -6.23 13.45 -0.54
N ARG A 125 -6.33 13.86 0.72
CA ARG A 125 -6.12 15.27 1.11
C ARG A 125 -4.66 15.69 0.94
N PHE A 126 -3.73 14.89 1.47
CA PHE A 126 -2.30 15.23 1.43
C PHE A 126 -1.70 14.95 0.06
N GLY A 127 -2.09 13.88 -0.64
CA GLY A 127 -1.68 13.60 -1.99
C GLY A 127 -2.11 14.72 -2.97
N ARG A 128 -3.35 15.20 -2.87
CA ARG A 128 -3.82 16.34 -3.67
C ARG A 128 -3.06 17.63 -3.33
N ARG A 129 -2.69 17.82 -2.06
CA ARG A 129 -1.88 18.97 -1.66
C ARG A 129 -0.49 18.88 -2.26
N ALA A 130 0.20 17.74 -2.11
CA ALA A 130 1.53 17.50 -2.65
C ALA A 130 1.58 17.73 -4.18
N VAL A 131 0.57 17.22 -4.91
CA VAL A 131 0.46 17.46 -6.36
C VAL A 131 0.31 18.95 -6.68
N ARG A 132 -0.47 19.71 -5.89
CA ARG A 132 -0.68 21.15 -6.11
C ARG A 132 0.56 21.97 -5.78
N THR A 133 1.37 21.55 -4.81
CA THR A 133 2.63 22.23 -4.41
C THR A 133 3.84 21.76 -5.22
N GLY A 134 3.66 20.77 -6.11
CA GLY A 134 4.74 20.22 -6.93
C GLY A 134 5.73 19.37 -6.14
N GLU A 135 5.36 18.93 -4.94
CA GLU A 135 6.19 18.02 -4.13
C GLU A 135 6.27 16.65 -4.80
N THR A 136 7.47 16.19 -5.11
CA THR A 136 7.69 14.92 -5.83
C THR A 136 8.07 13.76 -4.93
N GLY A 137 8.33 14.00 -3.64
CA GLY A 137 8.88 12.98 -2.72
C GLY A 137 10.33 12.59 -3.01
N ASP A 138 10.96 13.24 -3.98
CA ASP A 138 12.39 13.10 -4.29
C ASP A 138 13.21 14.14 -3.50
N LEU A 139 14.50 13.87 -3.33
CA LEU A 139 15.41 14.82 -2.68
C LEU A 139 15.50 16.11 -3.49
N ASP A 140 15.64 17.24 -2.79
CA ASP A 140 15.96 18.51 -3.43
C ASP A 140 17.22 18.38 -4.29
N VAL A 141 17.23 19.08 -5.43
CA VAL A 141 18.34 19.00 -6.42
C VAL A 141 19.71 19.28 -5.74
N GLY A 142 19.75 20.15 -4.75
CA GLY A 142 20.97 20.46 -3.99
C GLY A 142 21.43 19.37 -3.02
N LEU A 143 20.59 18.38 -2.70
CA LEU A 143 20.91 17.26 -1.82
C LEU A 143 21.17 15.96 -2.61
N ARG A 144 21.12 16.01 -3.93
CA ARG A 144 21.38 14.85 -4.80
C ARG A 144 22.88 14.70 -5.01
N GLU A 145 23.48 13.71 -4.40
CA GLU A 145 24.88 13.34 -4.63
C GLU A 145 25.13 12.81 -6.07
N ASP A 146 24.07 12.40 -6.77
CA ASP A 146 24.12 11.91 -8.14
C ASP A 146 24.17 13.03 -9.21
N VAL A 147 24.02 14.29 -8.80
CA VAL A 147 24.22 15.46 -9.65
C VAL A 147 25.65 15.96 -9.46
N ALA A 148 26.63 15.24 -10.01
CA ALA A 148 28.01 15.74 -10.03
C ALA A 148 28.06 17.04 -10.84
N PRO A 149 28.75 18.09 -10.35
CA PRO A 149 28.98 19.30 -11.15
C PRO A 149 29.73 18.92 -12.41
N VAL A 150 29.16 19.30 -13.56
CA VAL A 150 29.83 19.14 -14.86
C VAL A 150 30.92 20.19 -14.91
N SER A 151 32.15 19.74 -14.68
CA SER A 151 33.34 20.57 -14.90
C SER A 151 33.64 20.71 -16.37
#